data_1f5594a3f6b62a879e8cded8f8961eb9
#
_entry.id   1f5594a3f6b62a879e8cded8f8961eb9
#
_cell.length_a   1.000
_cell.length_b   1.000
_cell.length_c   1.000
_cell.angle_alpha   90.00
_cell.angle_beta   90.00
_cell.angle_gamma   90.00
#
_symmetry.space_group_name_H-M   'P 1'
#
loop_
_entity.id
_entity.type
_entity.pdbx_description
1 polymer ?
#
loop_
_entity_poly.entity_id
_entity_poly.type
_entity_poly.pdbx_seq_one_letter_code
_entity_poly.pdbx_strand_id
1 'polypeptide(L)'
;MTRLGDIYGRKWLCWVSSALSIPIQLGFLLSKNLTLTTALFFLLGACTPGKLHISFVYLTELVPERHRTAVGTLVLFADASSMTFLPLYFRFVTKEWIYFQIGSLVMNIVGVIGMLIVIPESPKYLYASGRVKECIEKIRYIARVNGKGRKVFEIAEVKR
;
A
#
# COMPACT_ATOMS: atom_id res chain seq x y z
N MET A 1 5.28 14.31 3.69
CA MET A 1 5.20 12.83 3.55
C MET A 1 6.01 12.31 2.36
N THR A 2 5.94 12.90 1.17
CA THR A 2 6.75 12.49 0.00
C THR A 2 8.27 12.51 0.25
N ARG A 3 8.81 13.55 0.88
CA ARG A 3 10.24 13.63 1.24
C ARG A 3 10.71 12.49 2.15
N LEU A 4 9.89 12.06 3.09
CA LEU A 4 10.22 10.93 3.96
C LEU A 4 10.29 9.60 3.17
N GLY A 5 9.41 9.41 2.18
CA GLY A 5 9.46 8.26 1.30
C GLY A 5 10.68 8.19 0.41
N ASP A 6 11.25 9.35 0.05
CA ASP A 6 12.47 9.44 -0.76
C ASP A 6 13.75 9.18 0.08
N ILE A 7 13.70 9.41 1.40
CA ILE A 7 14.83 9.21 2.31
C ILE A 7 14.85 7.78 2.88
N TYR A 8 13.72 7.29 3.38
CA TYR A 8 13.63 6.01 4.11
C TYR A 8 13.20 4.83 3.25
N GLY A 9 12.75 5.08 2.04
CA GLY A 9 12.16 4.04 1.17
C GLY A 9 10.64 4.04 1.21
N ARG A 10 10.04 3.84 0.05
CA ARG A 10 8.57 3.94 -0.11
C ARG A 10 7.85 2.76 0.49
N LYS A 11 8.41 1.56 0.34
CA LYS A 11 7.87 0.35 0.94
C LYS A 11 7.83 0.46 2.46
N TRP A 12 8.94 0.89 3.07
CA TRP A 12 9.06 0.97 4.52
C TRP A 12 8.06 1.95 5.13
N LEU A 13 7.94 3.14 4.54
CA LEU A 13 7.01 4.15 5.04
C LEU A 13 5.54 3.73 4.89
N CYS A 14 5.19 3.07 3.78
CA CYS A 14 3.88 2.52 3.54
C CYS A 14 3.56 1.39 4.56
N TRP A 15 4.54 0.52 4.83
CA TRP A 15 4.40 -0.54 5.82
C TRP A 15 4.22 0.02 7.24
N VAL A 16 5.05 0.97 7.66
CA VAL A 16 4.97 1.60 8.99
C VAL A 16 3.62 2.29 9.19
N SER A 17 3.16 3.07 8.21
CA SER A 17 1.85 3.73 8.27
C SER A 17 0.70 2.74 8.37
N SER A 18 0.79 1.62 7.65
CA SER A 18 -0.24 0.57 7.69
C SER A 18 -0.18 -0.23 9.00
N ALA A 19 1.01 -0.58 9.47
CA ALA A 19 1.20 -1.29 10.73
C ALA A 19 0.73 -0.44 11.93
N LEU A 20 1.05 0.87 11.94
CA LEU A 20 0.63 1.78 12.98
C LEU A 20 -0.90 1.95 13.04
N SER A 21 -1.59 1.82 11.91
CA SER A 21 -3.05 1.90 11.91
C SER A 21 -3.74 0.70 12.57
N ILE A 22 -3.07 -0.46 12.71
CA ILE A 22 -3.65 -1.66 13.35
C ILE A 22 -3.98 -1.42 14.83
N PRO A 23 -3.01 -1.01 15.69
CA PRO A 23 -3.32 -0.75 17.10
C PRO A 23 -4.31 0.41 17.29
N ILE A 24 -4.31 1.41 16.38
CA ILE A 24 -5.29 2.51 16.44
C ILE A 24 -6.71 1.97 16.16
N GLN A 25 -6.87 1.11 15.14
CA GLN A 25 -8.15 0.47 14.83
C GLN A 25 -8.62 -0.47 15.96
N LEU A 26 -7.70 -1.17 16.60
CA LEU A 26 -8.00 -2.02 17.74
C LEU A 26 -8.45 -1.18 18.96
N GLY A 27 -7.75 -0.09 19.24
CA GLY A 27 -8.13 0.88 20.26
C GLY A 27 -9.52 1.47 20.01
N PHE A 28 -9.87 1.70 18.75
CA PHE A 28 -11.19 2.18 18.35
C PHE A 28 -12.30 1.18 18.68
N LEU A 29 -12.07 -0.12 18.47
CA LEU A 29 -13.01 -1.19 18.82
C LEU A 29 -13.23 -1.32 20.32
N LEU A 30 -12.21 -1.05 21.13
CA LEU A 30 -12.24 -1.17 22.59
C LEU A 30 -12.71 0.10 23.29
N SER A 31 -12.73 1.22 22.57
CA SER A 31 -13.05 2.54 23.16
C SER A 31 -14.53 2.66 23.47
N LYS A 32 -14.81 3.02 24.74
CA LYS A 32 -16.15 3.39 25.23
C LYS A 32 -16.31 4.90 25.50
N ASN A 33 -15.22 5.64 25.46
CA ASN A 33 -15.18 7.07 25.72
C ASN A 33 -15.14 7.88 24.44
N LEU A 34 -16.06 8.83 24.28
CA LEU A 34 -16.14 9.69 23.09
C LEU A 34 -14.84 10.46 22.84
N THR A 35 -14.22 11.00 23.89
CA THR A 35 -12.97 11.76 23.78
C THR A 35 -11.83 10.89 23.25
N LEU A 36 -11.68 9.66 23.77
CA LEU A 36 -10.68 8.71 23.30
C LEU A 36 -10.95 8.31 21.87
N THR A 37 -12.19 8.03 21.51
CA THR A 37 -12.61 7.70 20.14
C THR A 37 -12.26 8.82 19.18
N THR A 38 -12.52 10.09 19.51
CA THR A 38 -12.17 11.23 18.67
C THR A 38 -10.66 11.38 18.50
N ALA A 39 -9.87 11.18 19.55
CA ALA A 39 -8.41 11.19 19.45
C ALA A 39 -7.87 10.08 18.55
N LEU A 40 -8.44 8.88 18.64
CA LEU A 40 -8.06 7.75 17.78
C LEU A 40 -8.43 7.99 16.31
N PHE A 41 -9.57 8.64 16.03
CA PHE A 41 -9.93 9.07 14.68
C PHE A 41 -8.93 10.06 14.11
N PHE A 42 -8.50 11.03 14.91
CA PHE A 42 -7.47 11.98 14.49
C PHE A 42 -6.16 11.28 14.14
N LEU A 43 -5.71 10.35 14.98
CA LEU A 43 -4.50 9.55 14.70
C LEU A 43 -4.65 8.66 13.46
N LEU A 44 -5.81 8.04 13.27
CA LEU A 44 -6.10 7.24 12.08
C LEU A 44 -6.04 8.11 10.82
N GLY A 45 -6.64 9.31 10.88
CA GLY A 45 -6.57 10.30 9.80
C GLY A 45 -5.14 10.72 9.47
N ALA A 46 -4.27 10.88 10.48
CA ALA A 46 -2.86 11.20 10.28
C ALA A 46 -2.08 10.09 9.56
N CYS A 47 -2.47 8.82 9.75
CA CYS A 47 -1.87 7.67 9.04
C CYS A 47 -2.36 7.54 7.60
N THR A 48 -3.52 8.08 7.24
CA THR A 48 -4.16 7.93 5.93
C THR A 48 -3.30 8.43 4.77
N PRO A 49 -2.66 9.62 4.81
CA PRO A 49 -1.80 10.08 3.71
C PRO A 49 -0.63 9.13 3.44
N GLY A 50 -0.05 8.54 4.48
CA GLY A 50 1.01 7.54 4.34
C GLY A 50 0.54 6.28 3.62
N LYS A 51 -0.67 5.82 3.91
CA LYS A 51 -1.27 4.65 3.25
C LYS A 51 -1.66 4.93 1.80
N LEU A 52 -2.44 5.98 1.55
CA LEU A 52 -3.02 6.24 0.23
C LEU A 52 -2.00 6.82 -0.75
N HIS A 53 -1.38 7.95 -0.44
CA HIS A 53 -0.52 8.63 -1.40
C HIS A 53 0.77 7.86 -1.67
N ILE A 54 1.40 7.32 -0.64
CA ILE A 54 2.66 6.59 -0.82
C ILE A 54 2.42 5.26 -1.51
N SER A 55 1.35 4.54 -1.17
CA SER A 55 0.97 3.30 -1.84
C SER A 55 0.63 3.55 -3.31
N PHE A 56 -0.09 4.62 -3.62
CA PHE A 56 -0.39 5.00 -5.00
C PHE A 56 0.86 5.29 -5.82
N VAL A 57 1.75 6.14 -5.31
CA VAL A 57 3.02 6.46 -5.97
C VAL A 57 3.88 5.20 -6.12
N TYR A 58 3.99 4.39 -5.08
CA TYR A 58 4.73 3.15 -5.09
C TYR A 58 4.19 2.17 -6.15
N LEU A 59 2.88 1.99 -6.22
CA LEU A 59 2.23 1.14 -7.20
C LEU A 59 2.49 1.62 -8.64
N THR A 60 2.37 2.94 -8.88
CA THR A 60 2.64 3.51 -10.21
C THR A 60 4.11 3.43 -10.64
N GLU A 61 5.03 3.27 -9.71
CA GLU A 61 6.44 3.04 -10.02
C GLU A 61 6.80 1.60 -10.34
N LEU A 62 6.04 0.64 -9.81
CA LEU A 62 6.21 -0.77 -10.12
C LEU A 62 5.65 -1.16 -11.49
N VAL A 63 4.71 -0.36 -12.00
CA VAL A 63 4.01 -0.66 -13.27
C VAL A 63 4.71 0.05 -14.44
N PRO A 64 4.89 -0.62 -15.59
CA PRO A 64 5.39 -0.01 -16.82
C PRO A 64 4.53 1.20 -17.24
N GLU A 65 5.16 2.20 -17.86
CA GLU A 65 4.49 3.45 -18.27
C GLU A 65 3.21 3.23 -19.08
N ARG A 66 3.21 2.24 -19.96
CA ARG A 66 2.04 1.89 -20.79
C ARG A 66 0.77 1.57 -19.98
N HIS A 67 0.91 1.01 -18.79
CA HIS A 67 -0.22 0.56 -17.95
C HIS A 67 -0.44 1.44 -16.73
N ARG A 68 0.37 2.46 -16.53
CA ARG A 68 0.33 3.33 -15.34
C ARG A 68 -1.02 4.02 -15.18
N THR A 69 -1.56 4.58 -16.26
CA THR A 69 -2.86 5.26 -16.25
C THR A 69 -3.99 4.28 -15.91
N ALA A 70 -4.01 3.10 -16.54
CA ALA A 70 -5.05 2.09 -16.27
C ALA A 70 -5.02 1.61 -14.82
N VAL A 71 -3.84 1.35 -14.26
CA VAL A 71 -3.69 0.94 -12.86
C VAL A 71 -4.07 2.07 -11.91
N GLY A 72 -3.69 3.31 -12.21
CA GLY A 72 -4.09 4.48 -11.44
C GLY A 72 -5.61 4.64 -11.39
N THR A 73 -6.28 4.53 -12.54
CA THR A 73 -7.75 4.58 -12.64
C THR A 73 -8.41 3.44 -11.86
N LEU A 74 -7.86 2.22 -11.92
CA LEU A 74 -8.37 1.07 -11.16
C LEU A 74 -8.31 1.32 -9.65
N VAL A 75 -7.22 1.88 -9.15
CA VAL A 75 -7.06 2.20 -7.72
C VAL A 75 -8.08 3.28 -7.30
N LEU A 76 -8.23 4.33 -8.07
CA LEU A 76 -9.22 5.38 -7.80
C LEU A 76 -10.66 4.85 -7.87
N PHE A 77 -10.94 3.95 -8.82
CA PHE A 77 -12.24 3.29 -8.92
C PHE A 77 -12.53 2.41 -7.70
N ALA A 78 -11.54 1.64 -7.23
CA ALA A 78 -11.68 0.82 -6.03
C ALA A 78 -11.92 1.67 -4.78
N ASP A 79 -11.21 2.81 -4.65
CA ASP A 79 -11.41 3.76 -3.56
C ASP A 79 -12.81 4.38 -3.59
N ALA A 80 -13.25 4.87 -4.73
CA ALA A 80 -14.61 5.41 -4.91
C ALA A 80 -15.71 4.36 -4.67
N SER A 81 -15.48 3.11 -5.07
CA SER A 81 -16.41 2.00 -4.84
C SER A 81 -16.61 1.72 -3.36
N SER A 82 -15.59 1.91 -2.53
CA SER A 82 -15.68 1.72 -1.09
C SER A 82 -16.69 2.68 -0.44
N MET A 83 -16.78 3.92 -0.95
CA MET A 83 -17.76 4.92 -0.49
C MET A 83 -19.21 4.51 -0.80
N THR A 84 -19.43 3.79 -1.90
CA THR A 84 -20.76 3.27 -2.27
C THR A 84 -21.08 1.98 -1.49
N PHE A 85 -20.06 1.14 -1.28
CA PHE A 85 -20.24 -0.13 -0.58
C PHE A 85 -20.66 0.06 0.89
N LEU A 86 -20.12 1.06 1.56
CA LEU A 86 -20.39 1.34 2.97
C LEU A 86 -21.89 1.58 3.28
N PRO A 87 -22.61 2.51 2.60
CA PRO A 87 -24.04 2.68 2.82
C PRO A 87 -24.87 1.45 2.49
N LEU A 88 -24.49 0.70 1.42
CA LEU A 88 -25.18 -0.53 1.04
C LEU A 88 -25.04 -1.60 2.13
N TYR A 89 -23.85 -1.74 2.71
CA TYR A 89 -23.61 -2.66 3.82
C TYR A 89 -24.53 -2.34 5.01
N PHE A 90 -24.59 -1.06 5.44
CA PHE A 90 -25.45 -0.66 6.56
C PHE A 90 -26.95 -0.74 6.25
N ARG A 91 -27.34 -0.70 4.98
CA ARG A 91 -28.73 -0.85 4.57
C ARG A 91 -29.19 -2.30 4.52
N PHE A 92 -28.35 -3.19 4.02
CA PHE A 92 -28.78 -4.56 3.67
C PHE A 92 -28.25 -5.65 4.59
N VAL A 93 -27.11 -5.43 5.28
CA VAL A 93 -26.47 -6.48 6.09
C VAL A 93 -26.75 -6.27 7.58
N THR A 94 -26.25 -5.17 8.15
CA THR A 94 -26.47 -4.87 9.57
C THR A 94 -26.24 -3.40 9.85
N LYS A 95 -26.91 -2.88 10.89
CA LYS A 95 -26.70 -1.51 11.40
C LYS A 95 -25.55 -1.44 12.40
N GLU A 96 -25.01 -2.57 12.82
CA GLU A 96 -23.92 -2.63 13.78
C GLU A 96 -22.58 -2.31 13.09
N TRP A 97 -21.96 -1.21 13.48
CA TRP A 97 -20.69 -0.75 12.93
C TRP A 97 -19.49 -1.65 13.32
N ILE A 98 -19.61 -2.41 14.43
CA ILE A 98 -18.54 -3.23 14.98
C ILE A 98 -18.10 -4.32 14.00
N TYR A 99 -19.05 -5.01 13.35
CA TYR A 99 -18.73 -6.08 12.39
C TYR A 99 -17.97 -5.54 11.17
N PHE A 100 -18.37 -4.36 10.68
CA PHE A 100 -17.67 -3.70 9.60
C PHE A 100 -16.23 -3.33 10.00
N GLN A 101 -16.05 -2.82 11.21
CA GLN A 101 -14.73 -2.43 11.73
C GLN A 101 -13.82 -3.64 11.93
N ILE A 102 -14.34 -4.77 12.41
CA ILE A 102 -13.60 -6.04 12.51
C ILE A 102 -13.16 -6.51 11.12
N GLY A 103 -14.06 -6.49 10.15
CA GLY A 103 -13.73 -6.84 8.75
C GLY A 103 -12.63 -5.94 8.17
N SER A 104 -12.70 -4.64 8.40
CA SER A 104 -11.68 -3.67 8.00
C SER A 104 -10.33 -3.93 8.66
N LEU A 105 -10.32 -4.27 9.96
CA LEU A 105 -9.11 -4.61 10.70
C LEU A 105 -8.44 -5.88 10.14
N VAL A 106 -9.21 -6.93 9.89
CA VAL A 106 -8.72 -8.18 9.29
C VAL A 106 -8.11 -7.91 7.92
N MET A 107 -8.80 -7.16 7.06
CA MET A 107 -8.29 -6.80 5.73
C MET A 107 -7.01 -5.96 5.81
N ASN A 108 -6.92 -5.05 6.78
CA ASN A 108 -5.69 -4.27 7.01
C ASN A 108 -4.51 -5.16 7.41
N ILE A 109 -4.72 -6.12 8.32
CA ILE A 109 -3.69 -7.09 8.74
C ILE A 109 -3.22 -7.94 7.54
N VAL A 110 -4.16 -8.48 6.77
CA VAL A 110 -3.85 -9.27 5.57
C VAL A 110 -3.07 -8.42 4.56
N GLY A 111 -3.45 -7.15 4.37
CA GLY A 111 -2.76 -6.21 3.49
C GLY A 111 -1.32 -5.93 3.93
N VAL A 112 -1.09 -5.73 5.24
CA VAL A 112 0.26 -5.50 5.80
C VAL A 112 1.15 -6.73 5.62
N ILE A 113 0.63 -7.93 5.90
CA ILE A 113 1.35 -9.20 5.71
C ILE A 113 1.65 -9.41 4.22
N GLY A 114 0.65 -9.24 3.34
CA GLY A 114 0.81 -9.35 1.89
C GLY A 114 1.87 -8.40 1.34
N MET A 115 1.89 -7.15 1.82
CA MET A 115 2.91 -6.18 1.42
C MET A 115 4.33 -6.62 1.79
N LEU A 116 4.52 -7.21 2.98
CA LEU A 116 5.83 -7.70 3.40
C LEU A 116 6.34 -8.83 2.52
N ILE A 117 5.46 -9.79 2.20
CA ILE A 117 5.83 -11.04 1.52
C ILE A 117 5.97 -10.83 0.01
N VAL A 118 5.00 -10.16 -0.61
CA VAL A 118 4.84 -10.15 -2.08
C VAL A 118 5.58 -8.99 -2.73
N ILE A 119 5.61 -7.81 -2.09
CA ILE A 119 6.01 -6.59 -2.78
C ILE A 119 7.49 -6.25 -2.49
N PRO A 120 8.37 -6.23 -3.54
CA PRO A 120 9.78 -5.84 -3.41
C PRO A 120 9.91 -4.32 -3.23
N GLU A 121 11.04 -3.82 -2.77
CA GLU A 121 11.32 -2.36 -2.75
C GLU A 121 11.29 -1.75 -4.15
N SER A 122 10.96 -0.45 -4.24
CA SER A 122 10.90 0.26 -5.52
C SER A 122 12.27 0.28 -6.21
N PRO A 123 12.39 -0.27 -7.45
CA PRO A 123 13.63 -0.22 -8.21
C PRO A 123 14.11 1.21 -8.46
N LYS A 124 13.18 2.15 -8.61
CA LYS A 124 13.47 3.57 -8.82
C LYS A 124 14.11 4.20 -7.58
N TYR A 125 13.63 3.86 -6.40
CA TYR A 125 14.22 4.30 -5.14
C TYR A 125 15.64 3.72 -4.95
N LEU A 126 15.84 2.43 -5.22
CA LEU A 126 17.14 1.78 -5.10
C LEU A 126 18.17 2.40 -6.06
N TYR A 127 17.76 2.74 -7.27
CA TYR A 127 18.61 3.44 -8.24
C TYR A 127 18.99 4.85 -7.76
N ALA A 128 18.02 5.64 -7.29
CA ALA A 128 18.25 6.98 -6.77
C ALA A 128 19.13 7.00 -5.50
N SER A 129 19.08 5.92 -4.69
CA SER A 129 19.91 5.72 -3.49
C SER A 129 21.31 5.20 -3.79
N GLY A 130 21.70 5.03 -5.07
CA GLY A 130 23.02 4.51 -5.47
C GLY A 130 23.20 3.00 -5.28
N ARG A 131 22.15 2.26 -4.85
CA ARG A 131 22.18 0.80 -4.61
C ARG A 131 21.88 0.02 -5.90
N VAL A 132 22.71 0.25 -6.94
CA VAL A 132 22.49 -0.26 -8.30
C VAL A 132 22.43 -1.79 -8.36
N LYS A 133 23.26 -2.50 -7.59
CA LYS A 133 23.25 -3.97 -7.55
C LYS A 133 21.90 -4.52 -7.11
N GLU A 134 21.36 -4.01 -6.03
CA GLU A 134 20.06 -4.42 -5.51
C GLU A 134 18.91 -4.02 -6.44
N CYS A 135 19.02 -2.86 -7.09
CA CYS A 135 18.06 -2.44 -8.11
C CYS A 135 17.97 -3.50 -9.23
N ILE A 136 19.10 -3.96 -9.76
CA ILE A 136 19.15 -4.97 -10.81
C ILE A 136 18.54 -6.29 -10.33
N GLU A 137 18.82 -6.72 -9.10
CA GLU A 137 18.23 -7.94 -8.53
C GLU A 137 16.70 -7.84 -8.41
N LYS A 138 16.17 -6.70 -7.97
CA LYS A 138 14.72 -6.49 -7.87
C LYS A 138 14.04 -6.42 -9.23
N ILE A 139 14.68 -5.79 -10.22
CA ILE A 139 14.18 -5.82 -11.61
C ILE A 139 14.15 -7.25 -12.15
N ARG A 140 15.18 -8.06 -11.91
CA ARG A 140 15.22 -9.48 -12.31
C ARG A 140 14.12 -10.28 -11.61
N TYR A 141 13.89 -10.05 -10.34
CA TYR A 141 12.80 -10.69 -9.60
C TYR A 141 11.43 -10.36 -10.21
N ILE A 142 11.14 -9.10 -10.47
CA ILE A 142 9.88 -8.64 -11.09
C ILE A 142 9.74 -9.25 -12.50
N ALA A 143 10.80 -9.27 -13.30
CA ALA A 143 10.79 -9.86 -14.63
C ALA A 143 10.53 -11.37 -14.61
N ARG A 144 11.06 -12.08 -13.59
CA ARG A 144 10.83 -13.50 -13.39
C ARG A 144 9.38 -13.79 -13.03
N VAL A 145 8.79 -13.02 -12.10
CA VAL A 145 7.39 -13.15 -11.70
C VAL A 145 6.44 -12.87 -12.88
N ASN A 146 6.79 -11.90 -13.74
CA ASN A 146 6.01 -11.56 -14.93
C ASN A 146 6.26 -12.48 -16.15
N GLY A 147 6.97 -13.57 -15.99
CA GLY A 147 7.23 -14.53 -17.07
C GLY A 147 8.15 -14.01 -18.19
N LYS A 148 8.77 -12.84 -18.04
CA LYS A 148 9.66 -12.20 -19.04
C LYS A 148 11.15 -12.27 -18.66
N GLY A 149 11.52 -13.19 -17.79
CA GLY A 149 12.90 -13.33 -17.28
C GLY A 149 13.97 -13.45 -18.37
N ARG A 150 13.69 -14.18 -19.47
CA ARG A 150 14.63 -14.40 -20.58
C ARG A 150 15.06 -13.12 -21.31
N LYS A 151 14.12 -12.22 -21.59
CA LYS A 151 14.41 -10.98 -22.35
C LYS A 151 15.23 -9.95 -21.55
N VAL A 152 15.16 -9.96 -20.23
CA VAL A 152 15.94 -9.03 -19.40
C VAL A 152 17.40 -9.47 -19.28
N PHE A 153 17.69 -10.76 -19.39
CA PHE A 153 19.06 -11.28 -19.42
C PHE A 153 19.81 -10.88 -20.70
N GLU A 154 19.17 -10.98 -21.86
CA GLU A 154 19.78 -10.58 -23.15
C GLU A 154 20.17 -9.08 -23.19
N ILE A 155 19.32 -8.21 -22.64
CA ILE A 155 19.59 -6.76 -22.62
C ILE A 155 20.73 -6.41 -21.64
N ALA A 156 20.89 -7.16 -20.56
CA ALA A 156 21.94 -6.92 -19.58
C ALA A 156 23.32 -7.42 -20.04
N GLU A 157 23.38 -8.42 -20.92
CA GLU A 157 24.63 -8.92 -21.53
C GLU A 157 25.13 -8.03 -22.68
N VAL A 158 24.21 -7.43 -23.45
CA VAL A 158 24.57 -6.54 -24.58
C VAL A 158 25.15 -5.19 -24.13
N LYS A 159 24.97 -4.80 -22.85
CA LYS A 159 25.49 -3.55 -22.27
C LYS A 159 26.76 -3.72 -21.42
N ARG A 160 27.39 -4.87 -21.45
CA ARG A 160 28.72 -5.11 -20.88
C ARG A 160 29.80 -5.04 -21.98
#